data_67483855b5ffd9f4e4a369d7973fa3ba
#
_entry.id   67483855b5ffd9f4e4a369d7973fa3ba
#
_cell.length_a   1.000
_cell.length_b   1.000
_cell.length_c   1.000
_cell.angle_alpha   90.00
_cell.angle_beta   90.00
_cell.angle_gamma   90.00
#
_symmetry.space_group_name_H-M   'P 1'
#
loop_
_entity.id
_entity.type
_entity.pdbx_description
1 polymer ?
#
loop_
_entity_poly.entity_id
_entity_poly.type
_entity_poly.pdbx_seq_one_letter_code
_entity_poly.pdbx_strand_id
1 'polypeptide(L)'
;MKLFTIAMAGALMIPSLMPAKDVKAQVTLSPQQQAEKAVRHELLMLPFLSVFDDLSFAVDGNVVTLTGSVTRPVLRSSAANVVKQIEGVDQVNNNIEVLPLSPFDDRIRMATFRKIYGDNMLSTRYGFRANPPIRIIVKNGNIRLTGVVANTGDRNIAGIRAREVSGAFSVVNELQVSKD
;
A
#
# COMPACT_ATOMS: atom_id res chain seq x y z
N MET A 1 44.27 77.75 27.43
CA MET A 1 42.93 77.17 27.38
C MET A 1 42.50 77.10 25.95
N LYS A 2 42.60 75.93 25.30
CA LYS A 2 42.16 75.72 23.92
C LYS A 2 41.21 74.52 23.93
N LEU A 3 39.96 74.74 23.61
CA LEU A 3 38.95 73.70 23.40
C LEU A 3 39.22 73.01 22.08
N PHE A 4 39.31 71.69 22.08
CA PHE A 4 39.26 70.85 20.86
C PHE A 4 37.88 70.21 20.77
N THR A 5 37.15 70.57 19.72
CA THR A 5 35.88 69.91 19.37
C THR A 5 36.19 68.73 18.49
N ILE A 6 35.83 67.51 18.93
CA ILE A 6 35.94 66.29 18.14
C ILE A 6 34.59 65.99 17.46
N ALA A 7 34.57 66.05 16.14
CA ALA A 7 33.40 65.65 15.34
C ALA A 7 33.36 64.15 15.24
N MET A 8 32.26 63.57 15.67
CA MET A 8 31.98 62.14 15.61
C MET A 8 31.18 61.84 14.32
N ALA A 9 31.83 61.22 13.33
CA ALA A 9 31.17 60.72 12.13
C ALA A 9 30.48 59.40 12.43
N GLY A 10 29.15 59.45 12.44
CA GLY A 10 28.35 58.24 12.57
C GLY A 10 28.28 57.44 11.26
N ALA A 11 28.86 56.24 11.23
CA ALA A 11 28.68 55.32 10.13
C ALA A 11 27.33 54.58 10.33
N LEU A 12 26.35 54.80 9.43
CA LEU A 12 25.14 54.00 9.36
C LEU A 12 25.51 52.59 8.82
N MET A 13 25.52 51.61 9.70
CA MET A 13 25.47 50.18 9.26
C MET A 13 24.06 49.88 8.79
N ILE A 14 23.91 49.64 7.49
CA ILE A 14 22.72 49.06 6.88
C ILE A 14 22.81 47.54 7.10
N PRO A 15 21.87 46.88 7.82
CA PRO A 15 21.85 45.45 7.87
C PRO A 15 21.45 44.93 6.48
N SER A 16 22.38 44.22 5.81
CA SER A 16 22.08 43.50 4.58
C SER A 16 21.10 42.35 4.90
N LEU A 17 19.86 42.52 4.44
CA LEU A 17 18.83 41.51 4.47
C LEU A 17 19.25 40.38 3.51
N MET A 18 19.86 39.33 4.05
CA MET A 18 20.09 38.09 3.28
C MET A 18 18.74 37.48 2.98
N PRO A 19 18.46 37.11 1.71
CA PRO A 19 17.25 36.35 1.40
C PRO A 19 17.31 35.01 2.14
N ALA A 20 16.31 34.74 2.95
CA ALA A 20 16.11 33.44 3.56
C ALA A 20 15.98 32.41 2.40
N LYS A 21 16.96 31.54 2.25
CA LYS A 21 16.80 30.36 1.40
C LYS A 21 15.63 29.56 1.97
N ASP A 22 14.60 29.39 1.14
CA ASP A 22 13.53 28.44 1.42
C ASP A 22 14.15 27.06 1.66
N VAL A 23 14.36 26.73 2.92
CA VAL A 23 14.67 25.37 3.35
C VAL A 23 13.37 24.61 3.17
N LYS A 24 13.20 23.98 2.00
CA LYS A 24 12.20 22.93 1.82
C LYS A 24 12.46 21.94 2.95
N ALA A 25 11.59 21.92 3.94
CA ALA A 25 11.63 20.95 5.01
C ALA A 25 11.58 19.55 4.35
N GLN A 26 12.70 18.89 4.31
CA GLN A 26 12.74 17.47 3.92
C GLN A 26 11.97 16.75 5.01
N VAL A 27 10.78 16.25 4.66
CA VAL A 27 10.00 15.38 5.55
C VAL A 27 10.81 14.10 5.71
N THR A 28 11.66 14.07 6.73
CA THR A 28 12.35 12.85 7.14
C THR A 28 11.33 11.91 7.75
N LEU A 29 11.10 10.78 7.07
CA LEU A 29 10.22 9.74 7.57
C LEU A 29 10.76 9.21 8.91
N SER A 30 9.87 8.92 9.84
CA SER A 30 10.26 8.22 11.08
C SER A 30 10.81 6.82 10.76
N PRO A 31 11.63 6.21 11.64
CA PRO A 31 12.13 4.86 11.44
C PRO A 31 11.02 3.85 11.14
N GLN A 32 9.90 3.94 11.84
CA GLN A 32 8.71 3.11 11.60
C GLN A 32 8.13 3.32 10.20
N GLN A 33 7.98 4.57 9.74
CA GLN A 33 7.49 4.88 8.39
C GLN A 33 8.45 4.39 7.30
N GLN A 34 9.75 4.40 7.57
CA GLN A 34 10.76 3.86 6.65
C GLN A 34 10.61 2.33 6.56
N ALA A 35 10.47 1.63 7.68
CA ALA A 35 10.23 0.20 7.73
C ALA A 35 8.92 -0.18 7.01
N GLU A 36 7.80 0.52 7.29
CA GLU A 36 6.52 0.29 6.61
C GLU A 36 6.63 0.46 5.10
N LYS A 37 7.35 1.48 4.63
CA LYS A 37 7.59 1.72 3.20
C LYS A 37 8.42 0.60 2.58
N ALA A 38 9.48 0.17 3.25
CA ALA A 38 10.34 -0.93 2.80
C ALA A 38 9.57 -2.25 2.73
N VAL A 39 8.84 -2.61 3.79
CA VAL A 39 8.00 -3.82 3.82
C VAL A 39 6.98 -3.82 2.69
N ARG A 40 6.27 -2.70 2.50
CA ARG A 40 5.30 -2.56 1.41
C ARG A 40 5.95 -2.75 0.04
N HIS A 41 7.12 -2.16 -0.16
CA HIS A 41 7.87 -2.28 -1.42
C HIS A 41 8.23 -3.73 -1.71
N GLU A 42 8.87 -4.41 -0.76
CA GLU A 42 9.32 -5.80 -0.91
C GLU A 42 8.15 -6.76 -1.15
N LEU A 43 7.04 -6.59 -0.44
CA LEU A 43 5.86 -7.42 -0.65
C LEU A 43 5.23 -7.22 -2.04
N LEU A 44 5.21 -6.00 -2.56
CA LEU A 44 4.69 -5.70 -3.90
C LEU A 44 5.59 -6.21 -5.03
N MET A 45 6.88 -6.38 -4.77
CA MET A 45 7.87 -6.88 -5.73
C MET A 45 8.01 -8.40 -5.74
N LEU A 46 7.24 -9.12 -4.89
CA LEU A 46 7.28 -10.57 -4.84
C LEU A 46 6.95 -11.19 -6.19
N PRO A 47 7.79 -12.10 -6.70
CA PRO A 47 7.47 -12.86 -7.92
C PRO A 47 6.22 -13.71 -7.68
N PHE A 48 5.40 -13.85 -8.73
CA PHE A 48 4.14 -14.59 -8.72
C PHE A 48 3.01 -14.00 -7.87
N LEU A 49 3.19 -12.82 -7.27
CA LEU A 49 2.08 -12.12 -6.63
C LEU A 49 1.03 -11.78 -7.68
N SER A 50 -0.20 -12.17 -7.43
CA SER A 50 -1.32 -12.01 -8.36
C SER A 50 -2.48 -11.25 -7.74
N VAL A 51 -3.48 -10.94 -8.54
CA VAL A 51 -4.75 -10.35 -8.10
C VAL A 51 -5.53 -11.27 -7.14
N PHE A 52 -5.19 -12.56 -7.10
CA PHE A 52 -5.82 -13.57 -6.25
C PHE A 52 -5.11 -13.75 -4.89
N ASP A 53 -4.11 -12.94 -4.63
CA ASP A 53 -3.34 -12.94 -3.40
C ASP A 53 -3.53 -11.61 -2.66
N ASP A 54 -3.76 -11.68 -1.37
CA ASP A 54 -3.87 -10.53 -0.48
C ASP A 54 -2.79 -10.62 0.59
N LEU A 55 -1.92 -9.62 0.64
CA LEU A 55 -0.86 -9.50 1.64
C LEU A 55 -1.03 -8.20 2.40
N SER A 56 -1.11 -8.32 3.71
CA SER A 56 -1.19 -7.21 4.65
C SER A 56 -0.12 -7.35 5.72
N PHE A 57 0.28 -6.25 6.33
CA PHE A 57 1.27 -6.25 7.38
C PHE A 57 0.99 -5.16 8.43
N ALA A 58 1.51 -5.38 9.62
CA ALA A 58 1.62 -4.39 10.69
C ALA A 58 3.05 -4.35 11.18
N VAL A 59 3.57 -3.15 11.46
CA VAL A 59 4.90 -2.92 12.03
C VAL A 59 4.71 -2.39 13.44
N ASP A 60 5.29 -3.09 14.42
CA ASP A 60 5.30 -2.69 15.82
C ASP A 60 6.76 -2.72 16.33
N GLY A 61 7.36 -1.54 16.40
CA GLY A 61 8.80 -1.41 16.61
C GLY A 61 9.60 -2.19 15.55
N ASN A 62 10.37 -3.18 15.98
CA ASN A 62 11.19 -4.04 15.14
C ASN A 62 10.50 -5.38 14.77
N VAL A 63 9.23 -5.54 15.14
CA VAL A 63 8.44 -6.74 14.85
C VAL A 63 7.48 -6.47 13.70
N VAL A 64 7.53 -7.31 12.66
CA VAL A 64 6.59 -7.26 11.54
C VAL A 64 5.66 -8.47 11.57
N THR A 65 4.37 -8.22 11.61
CA THR A 65 3.34 -9.27 11.51
C THR A 65 2.76 -9.26 10.10
N LEU A 66 2.93 -10.37 9.39
CA LEU A 66 2.36 -10.59 8.05
C LEU A 66 1.05 -11.34 8.17
N THR A 67 0.02 -10.90 7.45
CA THR A 67 -1.31 -11.51 7.39
C THR A 67 -1.83 -11.53 5.97
N GLY A 68 -2.96 -12.19 5.76
CA GLY A 68 -3.62 -12.26 4.48
C GLY A 68 -3.72 -13.68 3.94
N SER A 69 -4.01 -13.82 2.65
CA SER A 69 -4.25 -15.12 2.01
C SER A 69 -3.56 -15.18 0.65
N VAL A 70 -2.89 -16.28 0.37
CA VAL A 70 -2.17 -16.49 -0.89
C VAL A 70 -2.57 -17.80 -1.55
N THR A 71 -2.52 -17.85 -2.88
CA THR A 71 -2.83 -19.05 -3.66
C THR A 71 -1.66 -20.03 -3.72
N ARG A 72 -0.43 -19.55 -3.50
CA ARG A 72 0.79 -20.36 -3.64
C ARG A 72 1.60 -20.39 -2.34
N PRO A 73 2.00 -21.57 -1.85
CA PRO A 73 2.81 -21.69 -0.63
C PRO A 73 4.13 -20.91 -0.67
N VAL A 74 4.74 -20.80 -1.87
CA VAL A 74 5.98 -20.06 -2.07
C VAL A 74 5.84 -18.57 -1.70
N LEU A 75 4.68 -17.94 -1.93
CA LEU A 75 4.45 -16.56 -1.56
C LEU A 75 4.52 -16.33 -0.05
N ARG A 76 3.98 -17.28 0.75
CA ARG A 76 4.06 -17.22 2.21
C ARG A 76 5.50 -17.23 2.71
N SER A 77 6.33 -18.13 2.18
CA SER A 77 7.75 -18.22 2.58
C SER A 77 8.57 -17.06 2.05
N SER A 78 8.37 -16.65 0.79
CA SER A 78 9.08 -15.53 0.18
C SER A 78 8.77 -14.21 0.89
N ALA A 79 7.50 -13.96 1.25
CA ALA A 79 7.10 -12.77 2.00
C ALA A 79 7.87 -12.66 3.33
N ALA A 80 7.95 -13.74 4.10
CA ALA A 80 8.70 -13.73 5.35
C ALA A 80 10.21 -13.53 5.12
N ASN A 81 10.76 -14.13 4.08
CA ASN A 81 12.19 -14.06 3.79
C ASN A 81 12.62 -12.64 3.37
N VAL A 82 11.87 -11.98 2.49
CA VAL A 82 12.23 -10.62 2.06
C VAL A 82 12.07 -9.61 3.20
N VAL A 83 11.05 -9.76 4.04
CA VAL A 83 10.82 -8.86 5.18
C VAL A 83 11.89 -9.02 6.26
N LYS A 84 12.39 -10.25 6.49
CA LYS A 84 13.52 -10.49 7.42
C LYS A 84 14.83 -9.81 7.04
N GLN A 85 15.00 -9.45 5.76
CA GLN A 85 16.21 -8.80 5.26
C GLN A 85 16.16 -7.27 5.37
N ILE A 86 15.03 -6.72 5.79
CA ILE A 86 14.86 -5.27 5.93
C ILE A 86 15.59 -4.80 7.19
N GLU A 87 16.40 -3.76 7.04
CA GLU A 87 17.09 -3.14 8.16
C GLU A 87 16.09 -2.65 9.23
N GLY A 88 16.36 -2.98 10.49
CA GLY A 88 15.49 -2.64 11.63
C GLY A 88 14.36 -3.63 11.89
N VAL A 89 14.27 -4.75 11.14
CA VAL A 89 13.33 -5.84 11.43
C VAL A 89 14.05 -6.97 12.14
N ASP A 90 13.73 -7.18 13.42
CA ASP A 90 14.31 -8.24 14.24
C ASP A 90 13.48 -9.52 14.20
N GLN A 91 12.16 -9.40 14.10
CA GLN A 91 11.24 -10.54 14.14
C GLN A 91 10.14 -10.41 13.08
N VAL A 92 9.80 -11.54 12.46
CA VAL A 92 8.66 -11.63 11.51
C VAL A 92 7.71 -12.73 11.97
N ASN A 93 6.49 -12.33 12.30
CA ASN A 93 5.37 -13.22 12.60
C ASN A 93 4.58 -13.48 11.31
N ASN A 94 4.71 -14.65 10.73
CA ASN A 94 4.09 -14.98 9.44
C ASN A 94 2.76 -15.73 9.63
N ASN A 95 1.67 -14.98 9.64
CA ASN A 95 0.30 -15.47 9.75
C ASN A 95 -0.43 -15.51 8.39
N ILE A 96 0.30 -15.55 7.27
CA ILE A 96 -0.28 -15.66 5.94
C ILE A 96 -0.91 -17.04 5.78
N GLU A 97 -2.18 -17.08 5.37
CA GLU A 97 -2.90 -18.31 5.04
C GLU A 97 -2.58 -18.75 3.60
N VAL A 98 -2.31 -20.03 3.39
CA VAL A 98 -2.28 -20.60 2.05
C VAL A 98 -3.65 -21.17 1.73
N LEU A 99 -4.27 -20.66 0.68
CA LEU A 99 -5.59 -21.11 0.25
C LEU A 99 -5.53 -22.55 -0.27
N PRO A 100 -6.54 -23.38 0.00
CA PRO A 100 -6.59 -24.75 -0.49
C PRO A 100 -6.66 -24.78 -2.04
N LEU A 101 -6.03 -25.80 -2.62
CA LEU A 101 -6.17 -26.06 -4.06
C LEU A 101 -7.60 -26.54 -4.33
N SER A 102 -8.32 -25.80 -5.16
CA SER A 102 -9.71 -26.09 -5.51
C SER A 102 -10.01 -25.61 -6.93
N PRO A 103 -10.21 -26.55 -7.88
CA PRO A 103 -10.62 -26.21 -9.25
C PRO A 103 -11.96 -25.47 -9.30
N PHE A 104 -12.81 -25.66 -8.30
CA PHE A 104 -14.06 -24.93 -8.17
C PHE A 104 -13.80 -23.47 -7.80
N ASP A 105 -12.96 -23.19 -6.80
CA ASP A 105 -12.58 -21.85 -6.42
C ASP A 105 -11.81 -21.12 -7.54
N ASP A 106 -10.99 -21.85 -8.29
CA ASP A 106 -10.25 -21.27 -9.42
C ASP A 106 -11.19 -20.80 -10.53
N ARG A 107 -12.27 -21.55 -10.82
CA ARG A 107 -13.29 -21.08 -11.75
C ARG A 107 -13.98 -19.80 -11.27
N ILE A 108 -14.31 -19.73 -9.99
CA ILE A 108 -14.92 -18.53 -9.38
C ILE A 108 -13.93 -17.37 -9.40
N ARG A 109 -12.64 -17.56 -9.06
CA ARG A 109 -11.59 -16.52 -9.18
C ARG A 109 -11.55 -15.93 -10.57
N MET A 110 -11.46 -16.79 -11.60
CA MET A 110 -11.38 -16.33 -12.98
C MET A 110 -12.68 -15.67 -13.47
N ALA A 111 -13.84 -16.17 -13.06
CA ALA A 111 -15.12 -15.53 -13.38
C ALA A 111 -15.24 -14.15 -12.74
N THR A 112 -14.88 -14.03 -11.47
CA THR A 112 -14.87 -12.76 -10.73
C THR A 112 -13.90 -11.76 -11.37
N PHE A 113 -12.71 -12.21 -11.73
CA PHE A 113 -11.72 -11.37 -12.41
C PHE A 113 -12.29 -10.80 -13.71
N ARG A 114 -12.88 -11.64 -14.57
CA ARG A 114 -13.48 -11.18 -15.84
C ARG A 114 -14.63 -10.20 -15.61
N LYS A 115 -15.45 -10.40 -14.58
CA LYS A 115 -16.57 -9.51 -14.25
C LYS A 115 -16.10 -8.14 -13.75
N ILE A 116 -15.10 -8.12 -12.87
CA ILE A 116 -14.59 -6.87 -12.27
C ILE A 116 -13.71 -6.12 -13.28
N TYR A 117 -12.68 -6.79 -13.82
CA TYR A 117 -11.72 -6.14 -14.73
C TYR A 117 -12.17 -6.09 -16.19
N GLY A 118 -13.29 -6.70 -16.53
CA GLY A 118 -14.01 -6.49 -17.80
C GLY A 118 -15.05 -5.38 -17.74
N ASP A 119 -15.36 -4.82 -16.56
CA ASP A 119 -16.19 -3.63 -16.43
C ASP A 119 -15.47 -2.40 -16.97
N ASN A 120 -16.11 -1.61 -17.83
CA ASN A 120 -15.47 -0.48 -18.51
C ASN A 120 -14.87 0.56 -17.54
N MET A 121 -15.57 0.88 -16.44
CA MET A 121 -15.09 1.87 -15.47
C MET A 121 -13.93 1.34 -14.65
N LEU A 122 -14.05 0.12 -14.14
CA LEU A 122 -13.03 -0.50 -13.30
C LEU A 122 -11.79 -0.88 -14.11
N SER A 123 -11.96 -1.38 -15.33
CA SER A 123 -10.87 -1.69 -16.24
C SER A 123 -10.03 -0.46 -16.58
N THR A 124 -10.66 0.65 -16.93
CA THR A 124 -9.96 1.89 -17.28
C THR A 124 -9.14 2.44 -16.09
N ARG A 125 -9.64 2.33 -14.85
CA ARG A 125 -8.96 2.88 -13.68
C ARG A 125 -7.92 1.93 -13.08
N TYR A 126 -8.17 0.63 -13.12
CA TYR A 126 -7.42 -0.36 -12.34
C TYR A 126 -6.79 -1.47 -13.18
N GLY A 127 -7.29 -1.72 -14.40
CA GLY A 127 -6.92 -2.89 -15.20
C GLY A 127 -5.49 -2.86 -15.75
N PHE A 128 -4.91 -1.67 -15.95
CA PHE A 128 -3.58 -1.50 -16.56
C PHE A 128 -2.44 -1.47 -15.55
N ARG A 129 -2.70 -1.74 -14.28
CA ARG A 129 -1.64 -1.74 -13.24
C ARG A 129 -0.99 -3.12 -13.15
N ALA A 130 0.33 -3.16 -13.01
CA ALA A 130 1.07 -4.40 -12.79
C ALA A 130 0.56 -5.16 -11.54
N ASN A 131 0.22 -4.42 -10.48
CA ASN A 131 -0.46 -4.93 -9.29
C ASN A 131 -1.82 -4.26 -9.17
N PRO A 132 -2.89 -4.87 -9.71
CA PRO A 132 -4.24 -4.31 -9.61
C PRO A 132 -4.69 -4.19 -8.16
N PRO A 133 -5.31 -3.05 -7.76
CA PRO A 133 -5.59 -2.79 -6.35
C PRO A 133 -6.79 -3.56 -5.79
N ILE A 134 -7.69 -4.05 -6.66
CA ILE A 134 -8.82 -4.87 -6.22
C ILE A 134 -8.37 -6.33 -6.19
N ARG A 135 -8.22 -6.90 -4.98
CA ARG A 135 -7.84 -8.29 -4.76
C ARG A 135 -9.09 -9.17 -4.68
N ILE A 136 -8.99 -10.38 -5.21
CA ILE A 136 -10.10 -11.34 -5.32
C ILE A 136 -9.70 -12.61 -4.60
N ILE A 137 -10.13 -12.76 -3.36
CA ILE A 137 -9.86 -13.94 -2.55
C ILE A 137 -11.07 -14.84 -2.59
N VAL A 138 -10.87 -16.11 -2.99
CA VAL A 138 -11.93 -17.11 -3.02
C VAL A 138 -11.51 -18.33 -2.20
N LYS A 139 -12.35 -18.69 -1.24
CA LYS A 139 -12.17 -19.84 -0.38
C LYS A 139 -13.49 -20.57 -0.18
N ASN A 140 -13.54 -21.83 -0.54
CA ASN A 140 -14.75 -22.69 -0.43
C ASN A 140 -16.00 -22.02 -1.07
N GLY A 141 -15.83 -21.44 -2.27
CA GLY A 141 -16.91 -20.79 -3.00
C GLY A 141 -17.30 -19.40 -2.49
N ASN A 142 -16.66 -18.88 -1.45
CA ASN A 142 -16.94 -17.54 -0.91
C ASN A 142 -15.95 -16.54 -1.47
N ILE A 143 -16.47 -15.44 -2.03
CA ILE A 143 -15.66 -14.34 -2.58
C ILE A 143 -15.47 -13.28 -1.52
N ARG A 144 -14.23 -12.84 -1.31
CA ARG A 144 -13.88 -11.66 -0.53
C ARG A 144 -13.08 -10.70 -1.40
N LEU A 145 -13.56 -9.47 -1.54
CA LEU A 145 -12.86 -8.40 -2.25
C LEU A 145 -12.13 -7.53 -1.23
N THR A 146 -10.82 -7.36 -1.42
CA THR A 146 -9.97 -6.52 -0.56
C THR A 146 -9.19 -5.52 -1.39
N GLY A 147 -8.53 -4.57 -0.72
CA GLY A 147 -7.72 -3.54 -1.36
C GLY A 147 -8.33 -2.15 -1.30
N VAL A 148 -7.80 -1.23 -2.14
CA VAL A 148 -8.16 0.19 -2.08
C VAL A 148 -8.64 0.68 -3.44
N VAL A 149 -9.77 1.38 -3.46
CA VAL A 149 -10.35 2.00 -4.65
C VAL A 149 -10.49 3.52 -4.47
N ALA A 150 -10.61 4.25 -5.57
CA ALA A 150 -10.61 5.72 -5.55
C ALA A 150 -11.88 6.32 -4.93
N ASN A 151 -13.03 5.64 -5.04
CA ASN A 151 -14.30 6.18 -4.56
C ASN A 151 -15.32 5.08 -4.23
N THR A 152 -16.41 5.48 -3.57
CA THR A 152 -17.51 4.59 -3.18
C THR A 152 -18.24 3.98 -4.39
N GLY A 153 -18.32 4.69 -5.51
CA GLY A 153 -18.93 4.17 -6.74
C GLY A 153 -18.20 2.93 -7.25
N ASP A 154 -16.87 3.00 -7.34
CA ASP A 154 -16.02 1.87 -7.76
C ASP A 154 -16.13 0.69 -6.80
N ARG A 155 -16.15 0.94 -5.48
CA ARG A 155 -16.40 -0.09 -4.47
C ARG A 155 -17.73 -0.81 -4.70
N ASN A 156 -18.79 -0.04 -4.96
CA ASN A 156 -20.13 -0.58 -5.17
C ASN A 156 -20.22 -1.38 -6.48
N ILE A 157 -19.65 -0.87 -7.57
CA ILE A 157 -19.61 -1.56 -8.87
C ILE A 157 -18.86 -2.89 -8.72
N ALA A 158 -17.69 -2.91 -8.11
CA ALA A 158 -16.92 -4.14 -7.88
C ALA A 158 -17.76 -5.18 -7.10
N GLY A 159 -18.47 -4.76 -6.05
CA GLY A 159 -19.36 -5.63 -5.29
C GLY A 159 -20.54 -6.17 -6.10
N ILE A 160 -21.15 -5.36 -6.96
CA ILE A 160 -22.23 -5.78 -7.85
C ILE A 160 -21.71 -6.82 -8.85
N ARG A 161 -20.58 -6.54 -9.51
CA ARG A 161 -19.98 -7.46 -10.49
C ARG A 161 -19.56 -8.80 -9.87
N ALA A 162 -19.08 -8.79 -8.63
CA ALA A 162 -18.76 -10.03 -7.93
C ALA A 162 -20.02 -10.87 -7.62
N ARG A 163 -21.16 -10.24 -7.28
CA ARG A 163 -22.42 -10.95 -7.00
C ARG A 163 -23.05 -11.57 -8.25
N GLU A 164 -22.69 -11.10 -9.43
CA GLU A 164 -23.12 -11.69 -10.71
C GLU A 164 -22.42 -13.00 -11.06
N VAL A 165 -21.45 -13.43 -10.26
CA VAL A 165 -20.66 -14.65 -10.52
C VAL A 165 -21.45 -15.88 -10.10
N SER A 166 -21.80 -16.69 -11.08
CA SER A 166 -22.49 -17.97 -10.83
C SER A 166 -21.58 -18.95 -10.10
N GLY A 167 -22.13 -19.69 -9.12
CA GLY A 167 -21.43 -20.67 -8.31
C GLY A 167 -20.75 -20.12 -7.07
N ALA A 168 -20.72 -18.79 -6.89
CA ALA A 168 -20.30 -18.20 -5.61
C ALA A 168 -21.39 -18.36 -4.55
N PHE A 169 -21.02 -18.79 -3.34
CA PHE A 169 -21.95 -18.92 -2.22
C PHE A 169 -22.20 -17.60 -1.50
N SER A 170 -21.16 -16.76 -1.40
CA SER A 170 -21.27 -15.45 -0.79
C SER A 170 -20.28 -14.47 -1.37
N VAL A 171 -20.55 -13.16 -1.19
CA VAL A 171 -19.65 -12.07 -1.57
C VAL A 171 -19.54 -11.10 -0.42
N VAL A 172 -18.33 -10.93 0.11
CA VAL A 172 -17.98 -9.92 1.11
C VAL A 172 -17.11 -8.86 0.44
N ASN A 173 -17.55 -7.60 0.50
CA ASN A 173 -16.84 -6.48 -0.11
C ASN A 173 -16.16 -5.62 0.97
N GLU A 174 -14.88 -5.89 1.21
CA GLU A 174 -14.02 -5.19 2.18
C GLU A 174 -13.13 -4.11 1.51
N LEU A 175 -13.43 -3.73 0.27
CA LEU A 175 -12.71 -2.67 -0.41
C LEU A 175 -12.79 -1.36 0.39
N GLN A 176 -11.65 -0.76 0.61
CA GLN A 176 -11.53 0.54 1.25
C GLN A 176 -11.53 1.65 0.19
N VAL A 177 -12.10 2.79 0.54
CA VAL A 177 -12.04 3.99 -0.31
C VAL A 177 -10.84 4.81 0.13
N SER A 178 -10.01 5.23 -0.84
CA SER A 178 -8.88 6.12 -0.58
C SER A 178 -9.37 7.38 0.13
N LYS A 179 -8.70 7.75 1.21
CA LYS A 179 -8.90 9.08 1.81
C LYS A 179 -7.92 10.01 1.06
N ASP A 180 -8.46 10.90 0.26
CA ASP A 180 -7.70 12.02 -0.31
C ASP A 180 -7.22 12.96 0.77
#